data_aa8891950b4260379d80bde54013e8db
#
_entry.id   aa8891950b4260379d80bde54013e8db
#
_cell.length_a   1.000
_cell.length_b   1.000
_cell.length_c   1.000
_cell.angle_alpha   90.00
_cell.angle_beta   90.00
_cell.angle_gamma   90.00
#
_symmetry.space_group_name_H-M   'P 1'
#
loop_
_entity.id
_entity.type
_entity.pdbx_description
1 polymer ?
#
loop_
_entity_poly.entity_id
_entity_poly.type
_entity_poly.pdbx_seq_one_letter_code
_entity_poly.pdbx_strand_id
1 'polypeptide(L)'
;MNRNTFLENFYNEYDEEGRLENNRLGRVEYLTTRRFLDPLLTADCKIAEIGAGTGRYSVTLAKEGYDVTAVELVQHNLDILKSKLDGSENIKTYLGNALDLNMLEDNTYDITLLLGPMYHLYSDEDKITALKEAVRITKPGGHILVAYCMNEATVIQYVFGCNQLKSVMDLNMLTDDWKCISEPKDLFEMVRIEDIERLNAVVPVERVKLVATDGASRYIREYLEEFDDETFAKWLSYHFATCERQDLIGATNHSLDILRKL
;
A
#
# COMPACT_ATOMS: atom_id res chain seq x y z
N MET A 1 4.29 9.84 -22.58
CA MET A 1 4.63 8.45 -22.21
C MET A 1 3.36 7.89 -21.57
N ASN A 2 2.94 6.70 -21.93
CA ASN A 2 1.81 6.03 -21.27
C ASN A 2 2.25 5.76 -19.83
N ARG A 3 1.35 5.92 -18.86
CA ARG A 3 1.60 5.72 -17.44
C ARG A 3 2.16 4.33 -17.11
N ASN A 4 1.60 3.28 -17.68
CA ASN A 4 2.10 1.92 -17.46
C ASN A 4 3.56 1.80 -17.87
N THR A 5 3.95 2.36 -19.00
CA THR A 5 5.33 2.41 -19.47
C THR A 5 6.25 3.20 -18.52
N PHE A 6 5.73 4.25 -17.86
CA PHE A 6 6.51 4.99 -16.87
C PHE A 6 6.77 4.13 -15.62
N LEU A 7 5.75 3.46 -15.10
CA LEU A 7 5.87 2.56 -13.95
C LEU A 7 6.77 1.36 -14.26
N GLU A 8 6.60 0.74 -15.43
CA GLU A 8 7.46 -0.35 -15.89
C GLU A 8 8.94 0.07 -15.92
N ASN A 9 9.26 1.24 -16.51
CA ASN A 9 10.62 1.74 -16.56
C ASN A 9 11.19 2.01 -15.16
N PHE A 10 10.39 2.61 -14.26
CA PHE A 10 10.82 2.89 -12.90
C PHE A 10 11.12 1.60 -12.13
N TYR A 11 10.17 0.65 -12.12
CA TYR A 11 10.32 -0.60 -11.35
C TYR A 11 11.29 -1.61 -11.98
N ASN A 12 11.67 -1.45 -13.24
CA ASN A 12 12.77 -2.22 -13.84
C ASN A 12 14.14 -1.84 -13.27
N GLU A 13 14.29 -0.61 -12.74
CA GLU A 13 15.53 -0.08 -12.18
C GLU A 13 15.50 0.00 -10.65
N TYR A 14 14.32 -0.01 -10.03
CA TYR A 14 14.13 0.13 -8.59
C TYR A 14 14.16 -1.23 -7.87
N ASP A 15 14.96 -1.34 -6.80
CA ASP A 15 14.99 -2.52 -5.95
C ASP A 15 13.77 -2.57 -5.01
N GLU A 16 12.62 -3.02 -5.54
CA GLU A 16 11.40 -3.24 -4.76
C GLU A 16 11.55 -4.43 -3.79
N GLU A 17 12.43 -5.38 -4.11
CA GLU A 17 12.61 -6.62 -3.33
C GLU A 17 12.98 -6.36 -1.88
N GLY A 18 13.91 -5.42 -1.66
CA GLY A 18 14.40 -5.10 -0.32
C GLY A 18 13.58 -4.08 0.47
N ARG A 19 12.59 -3.44 -0.14
CA ARG A 19 11.91 -2.27 0.42
C ARG A 19 11.34 -2.49 1.82
N LEU A 20 10.66 -3.59 2.05
CA LEU A 20 9.96 -3.92 3.31
C LEU A 20 10.79 -4.79 4.27
N GLU A 21 12.01 -5.14 3.92
CA GLU A 21 12.82 -6.12 4.65
C GLU A 21 14.20 -5.63 5.06
N ASN A 22 14.90 -4.95 4.13
CA ASN A 22 16.32 -4.63 4.27
C ASN A 22 16.61 -3.45 5.22
N ASN A 23 15.59 -2.74 5.68
CA ASN A 23 15.75 -1.61 6.59
C ASN A 23 14.66 -1.60 7.67
N ARG A 24 14.92 -0.90 8.78
CA ARG A 24 13.99 -0.85 9.92
C ARG A 24 12.71 -0.09 9.58
N LEU A 25 12.80 0.93 8.74
CA LEU A 25 11.62 1.71 8.31
C LEU A 25 10.61 0.81 7.56
N GLY A 26 11.07 0.07 6.55
CA GLY A 26 10.22 -0.87 5.82
C GLY A 26 9.66 -1.98 6.71
N ARG A 27 10.47 -2.45 7.68
CA ARG A 27 10.00 -3.43 8.67
C ARG A 27 8.89 -2.90 9.57
N VAL A 28 8.87 -1.61 9.94
CA VAL A 28 7.75 -1.01 10.69
C VAL A 28 6.47 -1.09 9.86
N GLU A 29 6.51 -0.66 8.60
CA GLU A 29 5.37 -0.73 7.67
C GLU A 29 4.84 -2.17 7.53
N TYR A 30 5.72 -3.12 7.24
CA TYR A 30 5.38 -4.53 7.07
C TYR A 30 4.76 -5.13 8.34
N LEU A 31 5.41 -4.96 9.50
CA LEU A 31 4.95 -5.51 10.77
C LEU A 31 3.62 -4.90 11.20
N THR A 32 3.39 -3.61 10.90
CA THR A 32 2.13 -2.95 11.18
C THR A 32 1.01 -3.51 10.29
N THR A 33 1.26 -3.65 9.00
CA THR A 33 0.29 -4.25 8.08
C THR A 33 -0.06 -5.69 8.51
N ARG A 34 0.95 -6.52 8.85
CA ARG A 34 0.73 -7.89 9.35
C ARG A 34 -0.08 -7.91 10.65
N ARG A 35 0.20 -7.00 11.59
CA ARG A 35 -0.54 -6.88 12.85
C ARG A 35 -2.05 -6.74 12.64
N PHE A 36 -2.48 -6.06 11.57
CA PHE A 36 -3.90 -5.87 11.27
C PHE A 36 -4.44 -6.91 10.28
N LEU A 37 -3.61 -7.50 9.46
CA LEU A 37 -3.98 -8.57 8.54
C LEU A 37 -4.12 -9.93 9.27
N ASP A 38 -3.14 -10.29 10.09
CA ASP A 38 -3.07 -11.62 10.72
C ASP A 38 -4.34 -12.02 11.51
N PRO A 39 -5.00 -11.11 12.26
CA PRO A 39 -6.25 -11.45 12.95
C PRO A 39 -7.45 -11.72 12.03
N LEU A 40 -7.37 -11.35 10.74
CA LEU A 40 -8.41 -11.59 9.74
C LEU A 40 -8.23 -12.93 9.03
N LEU A 41 -7.04 -13.53 9.14
CA LEU A 41 -6.70 -14.78 8.47
C LEU A 41 -7.37 -15.99 9.18
N THR A 42 -8.02 -16.84 8.40
CA THR A 42 -8.55 -18.13 8.82
C THR A 42 -7.95 -19.24 7.96
N ALA A 43 -7.98 -20.48 8.40
CA ALA A 43 -7.31 -21.61 7.73
C ALA A 43 -7.68 -21.78 6.24
N ASP A 44 -8.94 -21.49 5.87
CA ASP A 44 -9.45 -21.66 4.51
C ASP A 44 -9.56 -20.33 3.74
N CYS A 45 -8.88 -19.30 4.23
CA CYS A 45 -8.96 -17.95 3.67
C CYS A 45 -8.38 -17.89 2.25
N LYS A 46 -9.16 -17.33 1.33
CA LYS A 46 -8.69 -16.99 -0.03
C LYS A 46 -8.30 -15.52 -0.07
N ILE A 47 -7.10 -15.25 -0.50
CA ILE A 47 -6.51 -13.92 -0.48
C ILE A 47 -6.16 -13.48 -1.90
N ALA A 48 -6.60 -12.28 -2.29
CA ALA A 48 -6.09 -11.61 -3.49
C ALA A 48 -5.14 -10.49 -3.07
N GLU A 49 -3.97 -10.40 -3.69
CA GLU A 49 -3.11 -9.22 -3.61
C GLU A 49 -3.03 -8.56 -4.97
N ILE A 50 -3.44 -7.29 -5.05
CA ILE A 50 -3.47 -6.49 -6.27
C ILE A 50 -2.36 -5.44 -6.18
N GLY A 51 -1.43 -5.48 -7.14
CA GLY A 51 -0.16 -4.75 -7.09
C GLY A 51 0.83 -5.47 -6.18
N ALA A 52 1.03 -6.77 -6.41
CA ALA A 52 1.80 -7.64 -5.52
C ALA A 52 3.31 -7.32 -5.48
N GLY A 53 3.81 -6.49 -6.41
CA GLY A 53 5.22 -6.19 -6.53
C GLY A 53 6.05 -7.47 -6.69
N THR A 54 7.13 -7.56 -5.96
CA THR A 54 7.98 -8.77 -5.92
C THR A 54 7.43 -9.86 -4.98
N GLY A 55 6.20 -9.71 -4.46
CA GLY A 55 5.48 -10.75 -3.72
C GLY A 55 5.78 -10.82 -2.21
N ARG A 56 6.12 -9.71 -1.56
CA ARG A 56 6.44 -9.72 -0.13
C ARG A 56 5.31 -10.30 0.73
N TYR A 57 4.06 -9.94 0.47
CA TYR A 57 2.90 -10.52 1.17
C TYR A 57 2.44 -11.81 0.51
N SER A 58 2.24 -11.82 -0.82
CA SER A 58 1.72 -12.99 -1.54
C SER A 58 2.53 -14.26 -1.32
N VAL A 59 3.86 -14.17 -1.46
CA VAL A 59 4.74 -15.34 -1.28
C VAL A 59 4.79 -15.76 0.18
N THR A 60 4.83 -14.79 1.12
CA THR A 60 4.83 -15.12 2.55
C THR A 60 3.55 -15.83 2.95
N LEU A 61 2.38 -15.29 2.56
CA LEU A 61 1.08 -15.88 2.87
C LEU A 61 0.90 -17.27 2.21
N ALA A 62 1.37 -17.43 0.97
CA ALA A 62 1.32 -18.73 0.30
C ALA A 62 2.20 -19.78 0.99
N LYS A 63 3.40 -19.39 1.47
CA LYS A 63 4.29 -20.25 2.28
C LYS A 63 3.72 -20.56 3.67
N GLU A 64 2.87 -19.68 4.20
CA GLU A 64 2.09 -19.93 5.43
C GLU A 64 0.90 -20.86 5.19
N GLY A 65 0.61 -21.27 3.94
CA GLY A 65 -0.38 -22.27 3.57
C GLY A 65 -1.74 -21.70 3.09
N TYR A 66 -1.85 -20.39 2.87
CA TYR A 66 -3.08 -19.77 2.36
C TYR A 66 -3.23 -19.94 0.84
N ASP A 67 -4.50 -19.89 0.35
CA ASP A 67 -4.83 -19.85 -1.08
C ASP A 67 -4.69 -18.40 -1.57
N VAL A 68 -3.64 -18.11 -2.31
CA VAL A 68 -3.26 -16.75 -2.72
C VAL A 68 -3.43 -16.56 -4.22
N THR A 69 -3.95 -15.41 -4.60
CA THR A 69 -3.89 -14.91 -5.99
C THR A 69 -3.18 -13.57 -6.01
N ALA A 70 -2.08 -13.49 -6.73
CA ALA A 70 -1.28 -12.28 -6.88
C ALA A 70 -1.44 -11.70 -8.28
N VAL A 71 -1.81 -10.42 -8.36
CA VAL A 71 -1.89 -9.66 -9.61
C VAL A 71 -0.84 -8.56 -9.56
N GLU A 72 0.02 -8.49 -10.57
CA GLU A 72 1.08 -7.48 -10.67
C GLU A 72 1.08 -6.84 -12.06
N LEU A 73 1.27 -5.52 -12.12
CA LEU A 73 1.27 -4.75 -13.37
C LEU A 73 2.59 -4.87 -14.12
N VAL A 74 3.71 -4.93 -13.40
CA VAL A 74 5.06 -4.88 -13.96
C VAL A 74 5.62 -6.30 -14.11
N GLN A 75 5.91 -6.70 -15.35
CA GLN A 75 6.39 -8.05 -15.66
C GLN A 75 7.67 -8.40 -14.89
N HIS A 76 8.60 -7.45 -14.76
CA HIS A 76 9.84 -7.66 -14.00
C HIS A 76 9.58 -8.07 -12.54
N ASN A 77 8.70 -7.35 -11.85
CA ASN A 77 8.31 -7.66 -10.47
C ASN A 77 7.64 -9.04 -10.38
N LEU A 78 6.74 -9.34 -11.32
CA LEU A 78 6.07 -10.63 -11.39
C LEU A 78 7.05 -11.79 -11.60
N ASP A 79 8.10 -11.59 -12.40
CA ASP A 79 9.13 -12.59 -12.64
C ASP A 79 9.97 -12.83 -11.36
N ILE A 80 10.30 -11.78 -10.61
CA ILE A 80 10.95 -11.90 -9.29
C ILE A 80 10.04 -12.65 -8.32
N LEU A 81 8.75 -12.31 -8.23
CA LEU A 81 7.78 -13.02 -7.41
C LEU A 81 7.79 -14.51 -7.73
N LYS A 82 7.65 -14.87 -9.02
CA LYS A 82 7.63 -16.26 -9.48
C LYS A 82 8.93 -17.00 -9.16
N SER A 83 10.07 -16.32 -9.19
CA SER A 83 11.37 -16.94 -8.90
C SER A 83 11.54 -17.39 -7.44
N LYS A 84 10.69 -16.91 -6.52
CA LYS A 84 10.69 -17.27 -5.09
C LYS A 84 9.82 -18.47 -4.76
N LEU A 85 9.08 -18.97 -5.74
CA LEU A 85 8.16 -20.10 -5.58
C LEU A 85 8.90 -21.39 -5.95
N ASP A 86 8.73 -22.42 -5.14
CA ASP A 86 9.29 -23.75 -5.41
C ASP A 86 8.25 -24.75 -5.95
N GLY A 87 6.98 -24.31 -6.07
CA GLY A 87 5.86 -25.08 -6.59
C GLY A 87 5.08 -25.85 -5.52
N SER A 88 5.43 -25.70 -4.26
CA SER A 88 4.67 -26.26 -3.13
C SER A 88 3.58 -25.32 -2.65
N GLU A 89 3.67 -24.04 -2.98
CA GLU A 89 2.77 -23.01 -2.54
C GLU A 89 1.44 -23.00 -3.33
N ASN A 90 0.33 -22.79 -2.64
CA ASN A 90 -0.97 -22.59 -3.29
C ASN A 90 -1.14 -21.14 -3.73
N ILE A 91 -0.45 -20.75 -4.80
CA ILE A 91 -0.48 -19.40 -5.35
C ILE A 91 -0.73 -19.39 -6.85
N LYS A 92 -1.62 -18.48 -7.29
CA LYS A 92 -1.83 -18.13 -8.69
C LYS A 92 -1.29 -16.74 -8.95
N THR A 93 -0.64 -16.53 -10.08
CA THR A 93 -0.04 -15.24 -10.45
C THR A 93 -0.53 -14.76 -11.80
N TYR A 94 -0.88 -13.48 -11.90
CA TYR A 94 -1.36 -12.85 -13.14
C TYR A 94 -0.60 -11.55 -13.40
N LEU A 95 -0.29 -11.30 -14.68
CA LEU A 95 0.04 -9.95 -15.13
C LEU A 95 -1.28 -9.21 -15.34
N GLY A 96 -1.50 -8.09 -14.64
CA GLY A 96 -2.78 -7.39 -14.69
C GLY A 96 -2.75 -6.01 -14.07
N ASN A 97 -3.83 -5.26 -14.27
CA ASN A 97 -4.00 -3.90 -13.80
C ASN A 97 -5.16 -3.84 -12.77
N ALA A 98 -4.98 -3.12 -11.68
CA ALA A 98 -6.02 -2.90 -10.67
C ALA A 98 -7.31 -2.28 -11.22
N LEU A 99 -7.24 -1.63 -12.38
CA LEU A 99 -8.40 -1.03 -13.06
C LEU A 99 -9.25 -2.05 -13.84
N ASP A 100 -8.72 -3.26 -14.06
CA ASP A 100 -9.39 -4.32 -14.81
C ASP A 100 -8.92 -5.69 -14.29
N LEU A 101 -9.74 -6.29 -13.43
CA LEU A 101 -9.51 -7.59 -12.82
C LEU A 101 -10.45 -8.67 -13.39
N ASN A 102 -10.83 -8.57 -14.67
CA ASN A 102 -11.76 -9.50 -15.34
C ASN A 102 -11.32 -10.97 -15.28
N MET A 103 -10.03 -11.24 -15.04
CA MET A 103 -9.51 -12.59 -14.84
C MET A 103 -9.90 -13.20 -13.49
N LEU A 104 -10.43 -12.39 -12.56
CA LEU A 104 -10.83 -12.81 -11.22
C LEU A 104 -12.36 -12.79 -11.08
N GLU A 105 -12.91 -13.86 -10.51
CA GLU A 105 -14.33 -14.02 -10.33
C GLU A 105 -14.88 -13.14 -9.18
N ASP A 106 -16.14 -12.73 -9.30
CA ASP A 106 -16.87 -11.99 -8.29
C ASP A 106 -16.99 -12.77 -6.98
N ASN A 107 -16.95 -12.06 -5.84
CA ASN A 107 -17.24 -12.62 -4.52
C ASN A 107 -16.41 -13.88 -4.19
N THR A 108 -15.16 -13.90 -4.56
CA THR A 108 -14.30 -15.09 -4.45
C THR A 108 -13.35 -15.02 -3.25
N TYR A 109 -12.85 -13.84 -2.90
CA TYR A 109 -11.81 -13.67 -1.90
C TYR A 109 -12.36 -13.23 -0.56
N ASP A 110 -11.83 -13.81 0.52
CA ASP A 110 -12.16 -13.41 1.89
C ASP A 110 -11.43 -12.13 2.27
N ILE A 111 -10.22 -11.96 1.73
CA ILE A 111 -9.39 -10.76 1.92
C ILE A 111 -8.82 -10.32 0.57
N THR A 112 -8.93 -9.03 0.29
CA THR A 112 -8.26 -8.38 -0.86
C THR A 112 -7.27 -7.33 -0.34
N LEU A 113 -6.01 -7.47 -0.71
CA LEU A 113 -4.94 -6.52 -0.43
C LEU A 113 -4.76 -5.62 -1.64
N LEU A 114 -4.89 -4.32 -1.46
CA LEU A 114 -4.68 -3.27 -2.47
C LEU A 114 -3.60 -2.33 -1.94
N LEU A 115 -2.37 -2.84 -1.80
CA LEU A 115 -1.29 -2.20 -1.04
C LEU A 115 -0.33 -1.36 -1.89
N GLY A 116 -0.49 -1.36 -3.22
CA GLY A 116 0.37 -0.63 -4.16
C GLY A 116 -0.38 0.32 -5.09
N PRO A 117 -1.48 -0.09 -5.70
CA PRO A 117 -2.06 0.64 -6.83
C PRO A 117 -2.54 2.05 -6.53
N MET A 118 -3.11 2.33 -5.34
CA MET A 118 -3.83 3.58 -5.08
C MET A 118 -2.97 4.83 -5.18
N TYR A 119 -1.71 4.75 -4.82
CA TYR A 119 -0.79 5.88 -4.94
C TYR A 119 -0.10 6.00 -6.31
N HIS A 120 -0.49 5.14 -7.24
CA HIS A 120 -0.16 5.25 -8.66
C HIS A 120 -1.36 5.65 -9.52
N LEU A 121 -2.51 5.94 -8.94
CA LEU A 121 -3.74 6.38 -9.60
C LEU A 121 -3.99 7.87 -9.30
N TYR A 122 -3.92 8.74 -10.34
CA TYR A 122 -3.91 10.19 -10.16
C TYR A 122 -5.30 10.82 -10.24
N SER A 123 -6.28 10.14 -10.82
CA SER A 123 -7.66 10.59 -10.85
C SER A 123 -8.51 9.87 -9.81
N ASP A 124 -9.51 10.55 -9.26
CA ASP A 124 -10.51 9.91 -8.39
C ASP A 124 -11.27 8.82 -9.15
N GLU A 125 -11.49 8.98 -10.47
CA GLU A 125 -12.18 8.00 -11.32
C GLU A 125 -11.42 6.67 -11.37
N ASP A 126 -10.11 6.70 -11.56
CA ASP A 126 -9.26 5.50 -11.55
C ASP A 126 -9.22 4.86 -10.15
N LYS A 127 -9.06 5.68 -9.08
CA LYS A 127 -9.08 5.18 -7.70
C LYS A 127 -10.40 4.48 -7.37
N ILE A 128 -11.53 5.09 -7.77
CA ILE A 128 -12.86 4.51 -7.60
C ILE A 128 -13.01 3.22 -8.40
N THR A 129 -12.47 3.16 -9.62
CA THR A 129 -12.49 1.96 -10.46
C THR A 129 -11.72 0.82 -9.79
N ALA A 130 -10.52 1.07 -9.30
CA ALA A 130 -9.73 0.07 -8.58
C ALA A 130 -10.43 -0.41 -7.29
N LEU A 131 -11.04 0.50 -6.53
CA LEU A 131 -11.84 0.14 -5.35
C LEU A 131 -13.07 -0.71 -5.73
N LYS A 132 -13.77 -0.38 -6.80
CA LYS A 132 -14.91 -1.16 -7.30
C LYS A 132 -14.50 -2.57 -7.71
N GLU A 133 -13.37 -2.73 -8.37
CA GLU A 133 -12.82 -4.04 -8.72
C GLU A 133 -12.43 -4.84 -7.46
N ALA A 134 -11.75 -4.22 -6.50
CA ALA A 134 -11.44 -4.86 -5.22
C ALA A 134 -12.72 -5.30 -4.47
N VAL A 135 -13.75 -4.44 -4.44
CA VAL A 135 -15.07 -4.78 -3.85
C VAL A 135 -15.74 -5.90 -4.63
N ARG A 136 -15.71 -5.89 -5.97
CA ARG A 136 -16.35 -6.92 -6.81
C ARG A 136 -15.80 -8.30 -6.49
N ILE A 137 -14.49 -8.47 -6.43
CA ILE A 137 -13.84 -9.77 -6.22
C ILE A 137 -13.91 -10.24 -4.76
N THR A 138 -14.07 -9.33 -3.79
CA THR A 138 -14.17 -9.66 -2.36
C THR A 138 -15.58 -10.20 -2.05
N LYS A 139 -15.69 -11.21 -1.19
CA LYS A 139 -16.97 -11.75 -0.72
C LYS A 139 -17.74 -10.73 0.11
N PRO A 140 -19.08 -10.76 0.15
CA PRO A 140 -19.84 -10.02 1.16
C PRO A 140 -19.35 -10.34 2.58
N GLY A 141 -19.11 -9.31 3.38
CA GLY A 141 -18.51 -9.43 4.72
C GLY A 141 -17.00 -9.65 4.75
N GLY A 142 -16.35 -9.85 3.58
CA GLY A 142 -14.90 -9.95 3.46
C GLY A 142 -14.20 -8.59 3.62
N HIS A 143 -12.88 -8.61 3.78
CA HIS A 143 -12.08 -7.43 4.08
C HIS A 143 -11.25 -6.96 2.89
N ILE A 144 -11.09 -5.64 2.77
CA ILE A 144 -10.24 -5.00 1.78
C ILE A 144 -9.27 -4.10 2.53
N LEU A 145 -7.98 -4.33 2.36
CA LEU A 145 -6.91 -3.53 2.97
C LEU A 145 -6.29 -2.65 1.90
N VAL A 146 -6.41 -1.34 2.05
CA VAL A 146 -6.01 -0.36 1.03
C VAL A 146 -4.91 0.54 1.57
N ALA A 147 -3.76 0.60 0.89
CA ALA A 147 -2.67 1.49 1.27
C ALA A 147 -2.73 2.81 0.48
N TYR A 148 -2.39 3.90 1.17
CA TYR A 148 -2.30 5.25 0.60
C TYR A 148 -1.03 5.95 1.06
N CYS A 149 -0.47 6.84 0.21
CA CYS A 149 0.56 7.80 0.59
C CYS A 149 -0.10 9.10 1.07
N MET A 150 0.37 9.63 2.21
CA MET A 150 -0.27 10.76 2.87
C MET A 150 0.40 12.09 2.52
N ASN A 151 -0.44 13.09 2.26
CA ASN A 151 -0.04 14.42 1.81
C ASN A 151 0.89 15.15 2.80
N GLU A 152 0.48 15.25 4.07
CA GLU A 152 1.18 16.06 5.06
C GLU A 152 2.59 15.53 5.35
N ALA A 153 2.77 14.21 5.36
CA ALA A 153 4.08 13.60 5.51
C ALA A 153 5.02 13.99 4.34
N THR A 154 4.50 13.99 3.12
CA THR A 154 5.25 14.38 1.93
C THR A 154 5.63 15.87 1.98
N VAL A 155 4.70 16.75 2.34
CA VAL A 155 4.98 18.19 2.48
C VAL A 155 6.05 18.41 3.56
N ILE A 156 5.90 17.82 4.75
CA ILE A 156 6.87 18.02 5.85
C ILE A 156 8.25 17.48 5.47
N GLN A 157 8.32 16.27 4.94
CA GLN A 157 9.60 15.59 4.73
C GLN A 157 10.29 15.99 3.43
N TYR A 158 9.56 15.96 2.31
CA TYR A 158 10.15 16.25 1.01
C TYR A 158 10.25 17.75 0.76
N VAL A 159 9.15 18.49 0.92
CA VAL A 159 9.15 19.93 0.59
C VAL A 159 10.05 20.70 1.55
N PHE A 160 9.88 20.53 2.87
CA PHE A 160 10.66 21.25 3.87
C PHE A 160 11.91 20.48 4.34
N GLY A 161 11.79 19.21 4.69
CA GLY A 161 12.90 18.42 5.22
C GLY A 161 14.04 18.20 4.22
N CYS A 162 13.71 18.02 2.93
CA CYS A 162 14.71 17.91 1.85
C CYS A 162 14.98 19.25 1.14
N ASN A 163 14.48 20.38 1.67
CA ASN A 163 14.69 21.73 1.12
C ASN A 163 14.25 21.86 -0.36
N GLN A 164 13.14 21.22 -0.74
CA GLN A 164 12.62 21.23 -2.11
C GLN A 164 11.58 22.33 -2.38
N LEU A 165 11.26 23.18 -1.40
CA LEU A 165 10.17 24.17 -1.49
C LEU A 165 10.24 25.00 -2.79
N LYS A 166 11.40 25.53 -3.12
CA LYS A 166 11.56 26.37 -4.32
C LYS A 166 11.24 25.59 -5.60
N SER A 167 11.80 24.39 -5.74
CA SER A 167 11.57 23.51 -6.89
C SER A 167 10.09 23.14 -7.04
N VAL A 168 9.45 22.78 -5.94
CA VAL A 168 8.04 22.36 -5.91
C VAL A 168 7.12 23.53 -6.28
N MET A 169 7.41 24.76 -5.79
CA MET A 169 6.66 25.97 -6.14
C MET A 169 6.88 26.38 -7.60
N ASP A 170 8.11 26.35 -8.09
CA ASP A 170 8.44 26.68 -9.49
C ASP A 170 7.74 25.73 -10.49
N LEU A 171 7.50 24.48 -10.08
CA LEU A 171 6.81 23.46 -10.88
C LEU A 171 5.29 23.40 -10.63
N ASN A 172 4.74 24.26 -9.78
CA ASN A 172 3.32 24.28 -9.39
C ASN A 172 2.81 22.92 -8.89
N MET A 173 3.60 22.22 -8.06
CA MET A 173 3.26 20.91 -7.52
C MET A 173 2.51 20.98 -6.18
N LEU A 174 2.09 22.16 -5.75
CA LEU A 174 1.27 22.38 -4.54
C LEU A 174 0.14 23.36 -4.83
N THR A 175 -1.00 23.09 -4.20
CA THR A 175 -2.09 24.06 -4.12
C THR A 175 -1.82 25.13 -3.04
N ASP A 176 -2.65 26.19 -3.00
CA ASP A 176 -2.54 27.24 -1.97
C ASP A 176 -2.78 26.69 -0.54
N ASP A 177 -3.50 25.58 -0.40
CA ASP A 177 -3.77 24.89 0.87
C ASP A 177 -2.81 23.71 1.12
N TRP A 178 -1.68 23.68 0.43
CA TRP A 178 -0.60 22.70 0.60
C TRP A 178 -0.96 21.26 0.22
N LYS A 179 -1.90 21.06 -0.69
CA LYS A 179 -2.15 19.74 -1.26
C LYS A 179 -1.17 19.49 -2.40
N CYS A 180 -0.54 18.33 -2.41
CA CYS A 180 0.33 17.90 -3.50
C CYS A 180 -0.50 17.75 -4.79
N ILE A 181 0.05 18.23 -5.89
CA ILE A 181 -0.47 18.04 -7.24
C ILE A 181 0.47 17.08 -7.93
N SER A 182 -0.01 15.89 -8.26
CA SER A 182 0.75 14.85 -8.93
C SER A 182 0.19 14.61 -10.32
N GLU A 183 1.08 14.33 -11.26
CA GLU A 183 0.75 13.99 -12.65
C GLU A 183 1.25 12.57 -12.98
N PRO A 184 0.79 11.94 -14.07
CA PRO A 184 1.23 10.59 -14.46
C PRO A 184 2.74 10.40 -14.69
N LYS A 185 3.51 11.50 -14.76
CA LYS A 185 4.98 11.50 -14.82
C LYS A 185 5.63 11.46 -13.43
N ASP A 186 4.86 11.76 -12.37
CA ASP A 186 5.31 11.66 -10.99
C ASP A 186 5.11 10.24 -10.50
N LEU A 187 5.91 9.79 -9.54
CA LEU A 187 5.82 8.39 -9.12
C LEU A 187 4.59 8.12 -8.26
N PHE A 188 4.29 9.04 -7.34
CA PHE A 188 3.25 8.85 -6.34
C PHE A 188 2.23 9.98 -6.32
N GLU A 189 1.00 9.59 -6.10
CA GLU A 189 -0.12 10.47 -5.76
C GLU A 189 -0.35 10.45 -4.25
N MET A 190 -0.55 11.64 -3.67
CA MET A 190 -0.76 11.82 -2.23
C MET A 190 -2.22 12.17 -1.95
N VAL A 191 -2.73 11.61 -0.86
CA VAL A 191 -4.10 11.88 -0.41
C VAL A 191 -4.14 12.42 1.02
N ARG A 192 -5.24 13.08 1.37
CA ARG A 192 -5.63 13.40 2.74
C ARG A 192 -6.69 12.42 3.24
N ILE A 193 -6.98 12.44 4.52
CA ILE A 193 -8.02 11.57 5.13
C ILE A 193 -9.38 11.81 4.48
N GLU A 194 -9.72 13.08 4.18
CA GLU A 194 -10.96 13.49 3.52
C GLU A 194 -11.08 12.91 2.10
N ASP A 195 -9.97 12.78 1.39
CA ASP A 195 -9.96 12.15 0.06
C ASP A 195 -10.31 10.67 0.18
N ILE A 196 -9.72 9.96 1.16
CA ILE A 196 -10.01 8.55 1.42
C ILE A 196 -11.51 8.37 1.81
N GLU A 197 -12.04 9.25 2.66
CA GLU A 197 -13.46 9.24 3.04
C GLU A 197 -14.38 9.42 1.83
N ARG A 198 -14.04 10.35 0.94
CA ARG A 198 -14.80 10.59 -0.30
C ARG A 198 -14.78 9.37 -1.23
N LEU A 199 -13.63 8.71 -1.37
CA LEU A 199 -13.49 7.49 -2.18
C LEU A 199 -14.33 6.34 -1.60
N ASN A 200 -14.31 6.14 -0.29
CA ASN A 200 -15.07 5.07 0.36
C ASN A 200 -16.59 5.31 0.28
N ALA A 201 -17.04 6.57 0.28
CA ALA A 201 -18.46 6.90 0.24
C ALA A 201 -19.18 6.46 -1.05
N VAL A 202 -18.44 6.13 -2.11
CA VAL A 202 -19.02 5.76 -3.42
C VAL A 202 -18.94 4.26 -3.74
N VAL A 203 -18.49 3.45 -2.78
CA VAL A 203 -18.43 1.99 -2.88
C VAL A 203 -19.15 1.34 -1.69
N PRO A 204 -19.72 0.12 -1.82
CA PRO A 204 -20.48 -0.53 -0.76
C PRO A 204 -19.56 -1.16 0.29
N VAL A 205 -18.90 -0.34 1.08
CA VAL A 205 -18.00 -0.74 2.16
C VAL A 205 -18.28 0.03 3.45
N GLU A 206 -17.89 -0.53 4.57
CA GLU A 206 -17.73 0.21 5.83
C GLU A 206 -16.26 0.20 6.27
N ARG A 207 -15.79 1.31 6.80
CA ARG A 207 -14.44 1.36 7.39
C ARG A 207 -14.44 0.67 8.75
N VAL A 208 -13.58 -0.35 8.87
CA VAL A 208 -13.29 -1.00 10.16
C VAL A 208 -12.26 -0.18 10.93
N LYS A 209 -11.16 0.21 10.26
CA LYS A 209 -10.08 1.03 10.84
C LYS A 209 -9.35 1.80 9.75
N LEU A 210 -8.78 2.95 10.13
CA LEU A 210 -7.72 3.62 9.39
C LEU A 210 -6.51 3.71 10.32
N VAL A 211 -5.34 3.27 9.86
CA VAL A 211 -4.13 3.18 10.69
C VAL A 211 -2.91 3.77 9.98
N ALA A 212 -1.99 4.31 10.77
CA ALA A 212 -0.68 4.74 10.30
C ALA A 212 0.25 3.51 10.22
N THR A 213 0.74 3.15 9.02
CA THR A 213 1.59 1.96 8.89
C THR A 213 3.03 2.19 9.28
N ASP A 214 3.54 3.40 9.11
CA ASP A 214 4.91 3.78 9.48
C ASP A 214 4.98 4.92 10.51
N GLY A 215 3.87 5.64 10.73
CA GLY A 215 3.75 6.68 11.76
C GLY A 215 4.87 7.73 11.65
N ALA A 216 5.51 8.02 12.78
CA ALA A 216 6.63 8.94 12.82
C ALA A 216 7.99 8.32 12.43
N SER A 217 8.04 7.05 12.02
CA SER A 217 9.29 6.33 11.75
C SER A 217 10.13 7.00 10.67
N ARG A 218 9.50 7.55 9.64
CA ARG A 218 10.22 8.22 8.57
C ARG A 218 10.87 9.52 9.00
N TYR A 219 10.30 10.23 9.97
CA TYR A 219 10.86 11.50 10.49
C TYR A 219 12.14 11.28 11.29
N ILE A 220 12.32 10.08 11.84
CA ILE A 220 13.52 9.71 12.62
C ILE A 220 14.32 8.62 11.90
N ARG A 221 14.20 8.50 10.57
CA ARG A 221 14.77 7.41 9.78
C ARG A 221 16.26 7.17 10.09
N GLU A 222 17.07 8.22 10.14
CA GLU A 222 18.50 8.10 10.38
C GLU A 222 18.79 7.44 11.73
N TYR A 223 18.09 7.87 12.80
CA TYR A 223 18.22 7.27 14.12
C TYR A 223 17.62 5.87 14.18
N LEU A 224 16.50 5.64 13.49
CA LEU A 224 15.80 4.36 13.48
C LEU A 224 16.70 3.23 12.94
N GLU A 225 17.49 3.51 11.90
CA GLU A 225 18.42 2.54 11.32
C GLU A 225 19.61 2.23 12.25
N GLU A 226 19.96 3.16 13.15
CA GLU A 226 21.03 3.00 14.14
C GLU A 226 20.59 2.32 15.46
N PHE A 227 19.27 2.16 15.70
CA PHE A 227 18.78 1.51 16.92
C PHE A 227 19.35 0.08 17.04
N ASP A 228 19.66 -0.33 18.26
CA ASP A 228 19.82 -1.77 18.54
C ASP A 228 18.47 -2.49 18.55
N ASP A 229 18.47 -3.80 18.67
CA ASP A 229 17.24 -4.59 18.59
C ASP A 229 16.28 -4.32 19.75
N GLU A 230 16.79 -4.02 20.95
CA GLU A 230 15.97 -3.69 22.12
C GLU A 230 15.28 -2.34 21.92
N THR A 231 16.01 -1.33 21.48
CA THR A 231 15.49 0.01 21.20
C THR A 231 14.47 -0.06 20.06
N PHE A 232 14.75 -0.83 19.01
CA PHE A 232 13.79 -1.03 17.90
C PHE A 232 12.51 -1.73 18.38
N ALA A 233 12.61 -2.73 19.24
CA ALA A 233 11.43 -3.38 19.83
C ALA A 233 10.58 -2.42 20.66
N LYS A 234 11.21 -1.49 21.42
CA LYS A 234 10.51 -0.42 22.15
C LYS A 234 9.84 0.58 21.21
N TRP A 235 10.53 0.95 20.12
CA TRP A 235 9.95 1.80 19.08
C TRP A 235 8.70 1.16 18.46
N LEU A 236 8.75 -0.12 18.08
CA LEU A 236 7.59 -0.86 17.57
C LEU A 236 6.45 -0.89 18.59
N SER A 237 6.75 -1.10 19.87
CA SER A 237 5.75 -1.07 20.94
C SER A 237 5.06 0.29 21.03
N TYR A 238 5.82 1.39 20.99
CA TYR A 238 5.29 2.75 20.94
C TYR A 238 4.44 2.98 19.68
N HIS A 239 4.97 2.60 18.52
CA HIS A 239 4.25 2.74 17.24
C HIS A 239 2.92 2.00 17.28
N PHE A 240 2.90 0.74 17.72
CA PHE A 240 1.66 -0.06 17.83
C PHE A 240 0.65 0.52 18.84
N ALA A 241 1.11 1.23 19.86
CA ALA A 241 0.23 1.92 20.80
C ALA A 241 -0.37 3.22 20.22
N THR A 242 0.20 3.76 19.14
CA THR A 242 -0.17 5.06 18.58
C THR A 242 -0.67 5.01 17.13
N CYS A 243 -0.47 3.92 16.40
CA CYS A 243 -0.79 3.82 14.96
C CYS A 243 -2.30 3.95 14.64
N GLU A 244 -3.19 3.72 15.62
CA GLU A 244 -4.64 3.90 15.47
C GLU A 244 -5.13 5.29 15.92
N ARG A 245 -4.24 6.16 16.38
CA ARG A 245 -4.61 7.50 16.86
C ARG A 245 -4.95 8.42 15.68
N GLN A 246 -6.22 8.83 15.61
CA GLN A 246 -6.74 9.67 14.51
C GLN A 246 -6.02 11.03 14.40
N ASP A 247 -5.53 11.57 15.51
CA ASP A 247 -4.76 12.82 15.56
C ASP A 247 -3.32 12.69 15.00
N LEU A 248 -2.85 11.48 14.71
CA LEU A 248 -1.51 11.21 14.17
C LEU A 248 -1.50 10.62 12.75
N ILE A 249 -2.61 10.07 12.29
CA ILE A 249 -2.67 9.34 11.00
C ILE A 249 -2.33 10.25 9.82
N GLY A 250 -2.82 11.49 9.79
CA GLY A 250 -2.54 12.41 8.69
C GLY A 250 -1.06 12.72 8.48
N ALA A 251 -0.22 12.57 9.51
CA ALA A 251 1.22 12.80 9.44
C ALA A 251 2.06 11.53 9.16
N THR A 252 1.44 10.34 9.02
CA THR A 252 2.14 9.12 8.58
C THR A 252 2.49 9.22 7.10
N ASN A 253 3.55 8.55 6.66
CA ASN A 253 3.88 8.51 5.24
C ASN A 253 2.93 7.57 4.47
N HIS A 254 2.68 6.38 5.05
CA HIS A 254 1.70 5.44 4.52
C HIS A 254 0.59 5.19 5.55
N SER A 255 -0.64 5.12 5.06
CA SER A 255 -1.80 4.68 5.85
C SER A 255 -2.39 3.40 5.28
N LEU A 256 -3.04 2.62 6.14
CA LEU A 256 -3.80 1.43 5.76
C LEU A 256 -5.25 1.63 6.15
N ASP A 257 -6.13 1.65 5.16
CA ASP A 257 -7.58 1.69 5.35
C ASP A 257 -8.13 0.27 5.28
N ILE A 258 -8.70 -0.20 6.37
CA ILE A 258 -9.25 -1.55 6.51
C ILE A 258 -10.75 -1.43 6.37
N LEU A 259 -11.26 -1.98 5.28
CA LEU A 259 -12.65 -1.92 4.89
C LEU A 259 -13.29 -3.31 5.00
N ARG A 260 -14.60 -3.33 5.24
CA ARG A 260 -15.43 -4.53 5.12
C ARG A 260 -16.47 -4.30 4.02
N LYS A 261 -16.58 -5.24 3.08
CA LYS A 261 -17.64 -5.22 2.06
C LYS A 261 -19.01 -5.45 2.69
N LEU A 262 -19.98 -4.62 2.34
CA LEU A 262 -21.37 -4.69 2.78
C LEU A 262 -22.17 -5.75 2.00
#